data_04e78b43a720a705c51199b7d1845282
#
_entry.id   04e78b43a720a705c51199b7d1845282
#
_cell.length_a   1.000
_cell.length_b   1.000
_cell.length_c   1.000
_cell.angle_alpha   90.00
_cell.angle_beta   90.00
_cell.angle_gamma   90.00
#
_symmetry.space_group_name_H-M   'P 1'
#
loop_
_entity.id
_entity.type
_entity.pdbx_description
1 polymer ?
#
loop_
_entity_poly.entity_id
_entity_poly.type
_entity_poly.pdbx_seq_one_letter_code
_entity_poly.pdbx_strand_id
1 'polypeptide(L)'
;MSQARANITPAGIKAYEKINKTYLDSNFDYINNLLKANFLDYSALQNLLLGKTFIPVNEKDYTFSQNENGYLLNSAKNQIITVNGKTSEYKTSLEYSPELALKKVFLQDIKNNNSLEVSYNNYEIFGSQKLPKSVKIIIKAQKTDQILIENTKFEFLKMETPFSIPTNYTKTEIK
;
A
#
# COMPACT_ATOMS: atom_id res chain seq x y z
N MET A 1 15.33 -6.18 -18.85
CA MET A 1 16.26 -6.53 -17.74
C MET A 1 15.73 -5.89 -16.48
N SER A 2 15.56 -6.64 -15.37
CA SER A 2 15.07 -6.06 -14.10
C SER A 2 16.08 -5.05 -13.57
N GLN A 3 15.62 -3.82 -13.27
CA GLN A 3 16.46 -2.75 -12.74
C GLN A 3 16.54 -2.76 -11.21
N ALA A 4 15.53 -3.31 -10.56
CA ALA A 4 15.48 -3.44 -9.11
C ALA A 4 14.89 -4.79 -8.71
N ARG A 5 15.20 -5.22 -7.49
CA ARG A 5 14.63 -6.40 -6.86
C ARG A 5 14.32 -6.09 -5.40
N ALA A 6 13.13 -6.51 -4.95
CA ALA A 6 12.73 -6.39 -3.56
C ALA A 6 12.27 -7.74 -3.01
N ASN A 7 12.57 -7.98 -1.76
CA ASN A 7 12.06 -9.09 -0.97
C ASN A 7 11.38 -8.51 0.28
N ILE A 8 10.09 -8.76 0.40
CA ILE A 8 9.26 -8.27 1.50
C ILE A 8 8.77 -9.47 2.28
N THR A 9 9.07 -9.51 3.56
CA THR A 9 8.72 -10.58 4.48
C THR A 9 8.11 -9.99 5.75
N PRO A 10 7.49 -10.79 6.62
CA PRO A 10 7.05 -10.29 7.93
C PRO A 10 8.16 -9.64 8.78
N ALA A 11 9.42 -10.01 8.54
CA ALA A 11 10.57 -9.45 9.25
C ALA A 11 11.01 -8.08 8.73
N GLY A 12 10.61 -7.68 7.51
CA GLY A 12 10.98 -6.40 6.93
C GLY A 12 11.12 -6.42 5.42
N ILE A 13 11.81 -5.41 4.91
CA ILE A 13 11.94 -5.11 3.48
C ILE A 13 13.42 -5.05 3.13
N LYS A 14 13.82 -5.86 2.17
CA LYS A 14 15.14 -5.78 1.55
C LYS A 14 14.97 -5.52 0.07
N ALA A 15 15.66 -4.52 -0.45
CA ALA A 15 15.60 -4.19 -1.86
C ALA A 15 16.97 -3.69 -2.35
N TYR A 16 17.23 -3.86 -3.64
CA TYR A 16 18.36 -3.21 -4.28
C TYR A 16 17.98 -2.75 -5.69
N GLU A 17 18.63 -1.71 -6.16
CA GLU A 17 18.52 -1.23 -7.54
C GLU A 17 19.89 -1.19 -8.20
N LYS A 18 19.93 -1.43 -9.52
CA LYS A 18 21.16 -1.68 -10.26
C LYS A 18 21.78 -0.44 -10.91
N ILE A 19 20.99 0.63 -11.07
CA ILE A 19 21.45 1.83 -11.78
C ILE A 19 22.48 2.58 -10.92
N ASN A 20 22.08 2.96 -9.69
CA ASN A 20 22.96 3.67 -8.76
C ASN A 20 23.67 2.72 -7.78
N LYS A 21 23.41 1.41 -7.90
CA LYS A 21 23.95 0.37 -7.01
C LYS A 21 23.66 0.67 -5.55
N THR A 22 22.39 0.94 -5.24
CA THR A 22 21.95 1.20 -3.88
C THR A 22 21.07 0.07 -3.36
N TYR A 23 21.01 -0.09 -2.03
CA TYR A 23 20.15 -1.05 -1.39
C TYR A 23 19.43 -0.48 -0.17
N LEU A 24 18.27 -1.04 0.12
CA LEU A 24 17.46 -0.82 1.31
C LEU A 24 17.44 -2.11 2.14
N ASP A 25 17.65 -1.98 3.44
CA ASP A 25 17.41 -3.03 4.43
C ASP A 25 16.76 -2.34 5.63
N SER A 26 15.44 -2.53 5.80
CA SER A 26 14.62 -1.78 6.75
C SER A 26 13.41 -2.59 7.21
N ASN A 27 12.79 -2.12 8.29
CA ASN A 27 11.48 -2.56 8.74
C ASN A 27 10.35 -1.80 8.01
N PHE A 28 9.10 -2.00 8.44
CA PHE A 28 7.93 -1.32 7.84
C PHE A 28 7.83 0.17 8.19
N ASP A 29 8.63 0.69 9.13
CA ASP A 29 8.66 2.13 9.42
C ASP A 29 9.06 2.95 8.18
N TYR A 30 9.94 2.39 7.32
CA TYR A 30 10.29 3.03 6.05
C TYR A 30 9.06 3.26 5.16
N ILE A 31 8.24 2.22 4.94
CA ILE A 31 7.03 2.31 4.13
C ILE A 31 5.99 3.23 4.80
N ASN A 32 5.85 3.12 6.12
CA ASN A 32 4.94 3.99 6.87
C ASN A 32 5.34 5.46 6.75
N ASN A 33 6.62 5.78 6.84
CA ASN A 33 7.13 7.14 6.64
C ASN A 33 6.92 7.62 5.20
N LEU A 34 7.19 6.76 4.21
CA LEU A 34 6.99 7.07 2.79
C LEU A 34 5.53 7.35 2.48
N LEU A 35 4.61 6.49 2.91
CA LEU A 35 3.18 6.60 2.63
C LEU A 35 2.41 7.47 3.63
N LYS A 36 3.10 8.08 4.61
CA LYS A 36 2.51 8.91 5.67
C LYS A 36 1.38 8.20 6.42
N ALA A 37 1.58 6.91 6.66
CA ALA A 37 0.73 6.06 7.49
C ALA A 37 1.52 5.59 8.73
N ASN A 38 0.88 4.90 9.68
CA ASN A 38 1.57 4.34 10.85
C ASN A 38 1.21 2.87 11.12
N PHE A 39 0.39 2.26 10.26
CA PHE A 39 -0.22 0.95 10.50
C PHE A 39 0.09 -0.09 9.42
N LEU A 40 0.90 0.27 8.43
CA LEU A 40 1.25 -0.67 7.36
C LEU A 40 2.28 -1.68 7.89
N ASP A 41 1.86 -2.91 7.98
CA ASP A 41 2.68 -4.09 8.19
C ASP A 41 2.79 -4.91 6.91
N TYR A 42 3.34 -6.12 6.99
CA TYR A 42 3.44 -7.03 5.86
C TYR A 42 2.08 -7.33 5.22
N SER A 43 1.07 -7.65 6.04
CA SER A 43 -0.28 -7.99 5.57
C SER A 43 -0.97 -6.81 4.91
N ALA A 44 -0.91 -5.63 5.54
CA ALA A 44 -1.50 -4.41 5.00
C ALA A 44 -0.84 -4.01 3.67
N LEU A 45 0.50 -4.08 3.57
CA LEU A 45 1.21 -3.80 2.33
C LEU A 45 0.88 -4.82 1.23
N GLN A 46 0.80 -6.10 1.56
CA GLN A 46 0.37 -7.13 0.62
C GLN A 46 -1.05 -6.86 0.10
N ASN A 47 -1.99 -6.56 0.99
CA ASN A 47 -3.36 -6.22 0.63
C ASN A 47 -3.42 -4.97 -0.26
N LEU A 48 -2.66 -3.93 0.06
CA LEU A 48 -2.55 -2.73 -0.76
C LEU A 48 -2.12 -3.07 -2.19
N LEU A 49 -1.09 -3.88 -2.36
CA LEU A 49 -0.57 -4.26 -3.69
C LEU A 49 -1.54 -5.15 -4.47
N LEU A 50 -2.35 -5.95 -3.78
CA LEU A 50 -3.31 -6.88 -4.39
C LEU A 50 -4.71 -6.27 -4.60
N GLY A 51 -4.92 -4.99 -4.31
CA GLY A 51 -6.23 -4.35 -4.43
C GLY A 51 -7.26 -4.87 -3.44
N LYS A 52 -6.81 -5.26 -2.26
CA LYS A 52 -7.65 -5.66 -1.13
C LYS A 52 -7.69 -4.55 -0.07
N THR A 53 -8.72 -4.55 0.75
CA THR A 53 -8.81 -3.63 1.89
C THR A 53 -7.63 -3.80 2.82
N PHE A 54 -6.85 -2.75 3.01
CA PHE A 54 -5.61 -2.77 3.80
C PHE A 54 -5.68 -1.90 5.06
N ILE A 55 -6.79 -1.19 5.25
CA ILE A 55 -7.07 -0.40 6.45
C ILE A 55 -8.04 -1.17 7.36
N PRO A 56 -7.99 -0.98 8.68
CA PRO A 56 -9.00 -1.52 9.58
C PRO A 56 -10.38 -0.94 9.24
N VAL A 57 -11.38 -1.80 9.06
CA VAL A 57 -12.76 -1.40 8.83
C VAL A 57 -13.64 -2.08 9.88
N ASN A 58 -14.32 -1.26 10.70
CA ASN A 58 -15.36 -1.72 11.60
C ASN A 58 -16.69 -1.15 11.09
N GLU A 59 -17.66 -2.00 10.77
CA GLU A 59 -18.93 -1.60 10.18
C GLU A 59 -19.68 -0.52 10.99
N LYS A 60 -19.54 -0.54 12.33
CA LYS A 60 -20.15 0.47 13.22
C LYS A 60 -19.56 1.87 13.08
N ASP A 61 -18.40 1.98 12.47
CA ASP A 61 -17.65 3.22 12.33
C ASP A 61 -17.74 3.82 10.93
N TYR A 62 -18.50 3.19 10.04
CA TYR A 62 -18.68 3.63 8.67
C TYR A 62 -20.15 3.84 8.30
N THR A 63 -20.38 4.83 7.46
CA THR A 63 -21.63 5.00 6.72
C THR A 63 -21.48 4.35 5.36
N PHE A 64 -22.50 3.67 4.92
CA PHE A 64 -22.58 3.01 3.62
C PHE A 64 -23.53 3.79 2.70
N SER A 65 -23.12 3.94 1.45
CA SER A 65 -23.99 4.41 0.37
C SER A 65 -23.72 3.62 -0.91
N GLN A 66 -24.74 3.53 -1.74
CA GLN A 66 -24.69 2.82 -3.03
C GLN A 66 -25.25 3.73 -4.12
N ASN A 67 -24.65 3.68 -5.30
CA ASN A 67 -25.14 4.32 -6.52
C ASN A 67 -24.83 3.42 -7.73
N GLU A 68 -25.12 3.89 -8.94
CA GLU A 68 -24.83 3.16 -10.18
C GLU A 68 -23.36 2.85 -10.41
N ASN A 69 -22.45 3.61 -9.80
CA ASN A 69 -20.99 3.44 -9.92
C ASN A 69 -20.40 2.47 -8.89
N GLY A 70 -21.21 1.95 -7.97
CA GLY A 70 -20.82 0.98 -6.95
C GLY A 70 -21.13 1.41 -5.53
N TYR A 71 -20.21 1.12 -4.61
CA TYR A 71 -20.40 1.27 -3.17
C TYR A 71 -19.36 2.23 -2.59
N LEU A 72 -19.80 3.04 -1.64
CA LEU A 72 -18.97 3.98 -0.91
C LEU A 72 -19.13 3.76 0.60
N LEU A 73 -18.01 3.55 1.29
CA LEU A 73 -17.92 3.55 2.74
C LEU A 73 -17.15 4.79 3.18
N ASN A 74 -17.75 5.62 4.00
CA ASN A 74 -17.09 6.76 4.63
C ASN A 74 -17.03 6.56 6.13
N SER A 75 -15.91 6.88 6.77
CA SER A 75 -15.83 6.87 8.22
C SER A 75 -16.82 7.89 8.80
N ALA A 76 -17.76 7.42 9.64
CA ALA A 76 -18.73 8.27 10.34
C ALA A 76 -18.05 9.13 11.41
N LYS A 77 -16.95 8.64 11.95
CA LYS A 77 -16.06 9.32 12.89
C LYS A 77 -14.60 9.03 12.51
N ASN A 78 -13.68 9.82 13.03
CA ASN A 78 -12.27 9.61 12.78
C ASN A 78 -11.82 8.25 13.35
N GLN A 79 -11.00 7.54 12.58
CA GLN A 79 -10.46 6.23 12.95
C GLN A 79 -9.16 6.43 13.72
N ILE A 80 -9.11 5.93 14.95
CA ILE A 80 -7.92 5.98 15.80
C ILE A 80 -7.15 4.67 15.63
N ILE A 81 -5.94 4.75 15.10
CA ILE A 81 -5.08 3.59 14.86
C ILE A 81 -3.82 3.74 15.69
N THR A 82 -3.59 2.80 16.61
CA THR A 82 -2.39 2.75 17.45
C THR A 82 -1.53 1.55 17.08
N VAL A 83 -0.29 1.80 16.69
CA VAL A 83 0.71 0.77 16.38
C VAL A 83 2.03 1.16 17.03
N ASN A 84 2.64 0.22 17.74
CA ASN A 84 3.93 0.43 18.44
C ASN A 84 3.96 1.70 19.33
N GLY A 85 2.85 1.98 20.01
CA GLY A 85 2.71 3.15 20.88
C GLY A 85 2.51 4.49 20.14
N LYS A 86 2.52 4.49 18.82
CA LYS A 86 2.20 5.68 17.99
C LYS A 86 0.73 5.66 17.61
N THR A 87 0.02 6.71 17.96
CA THR A 87 -1.41 6.89 17.65
C THR A 87 -1.58 7.93 16.57
N SER A 88 -2.33 7.59 15.54
CA SER A 88 -2.77 8.50 14.47
C SER A 88 -4.28 8.45 14.32
N GLU A 89 -4.84 9.55 13.87
CA GLU A 89 -6.26 9.75 13.68
C GLU A 89 -6.54 10.04 12.22
N TYR A 90 -7.35 9.20 11.58
CA TYR A 90 -7.62 9.27 10.15
C TYR A 90 -9.10 9.45 9.86
N LYS A 91 -9.42 10.29 8.88
CA LYS A 91 -10.65 10.22 8.13
C LYS A 91 -10.44 9.32 6.92
N THR A 92 -11.35 8.37 6.71
CA THR A 92 -11.16 7.34 5.69
C THR A 92 -12.37 7.19 4.78
N SER A 93 -12.12 6.83 3.52
CA SER A 93 -13.16 6.45 2.58
C SER A 93 -12.69 5.30 1.68
N LEU A 94 -13.60 4.39 1.33
CA LEU A 94 -13.36 3.28 0.42
C LEU A 94 -14.43 3.26 -0.66
N GLU A 95 -14.00 3.14 -1.90
CA GLU A 95 -14.88 3.01 -3.06
C GLU A 95 -14.72 1.61 -3.66
N TYR A 96 -15.83 0.94 -3.93
CA TYR A 96 -15.89 -0.35 -4.60
C TYR A 96 -16.72 -0.26 -5.88
N SER A 97 -16.38 -1.09 -6.87
CA SER A 97 -17.21 -1.24 -8.07
C SER A 97 -18.53 -1.98 -7.74
N PRO A 98 -19.51 -2.01 -8.67
CA PRO A 98 -20.71 -2.83 -8.51
C PRO A 98 -20.41 -4.31 -8.27
N GLU A 99 -19.27 -4.83 -8.79
CA GLU A 99 -18.77 -6.20 -8.61
C GLU A 99 -17.92 -6.37 -7.36
N LEU A 100 -17.94 -5.40 -6.44
CA LEU A 100 -17.18 -5.38 -5.18
C LEU A 100 -15.66 -5.39 -5.33
N ALA A 101 -15.13 -5.01 -6.49
CA ALA A 101 -13.69 -4.77 -6.62
C ALA A 101 -13.34 -3.40 -6.00
N LEU A 102 -12.29 -3.36 -5.19
CA LEU A 102 -11.82 -2.12 -4.57
C LEU A 102 -11.30 -1.16 -5.67
N LYS A 103 -11.86 0.04 -5.74
CA LYS A 103 -11.47 1.08 -6.70
C LYS A 103 -10.55 2.11 -6.09
N LYS A 104 -10.83 2.50 -4.86
CA LYS A 104 -10.07 3.56 -4.19
C LYS A 104 -10.11 3.39 -2.69
N VAL A 105 -8.99 3.73 -2.06
CA VAL A 105 -8.89 3.99 -0.61
C VAL A 105 -8.33 5.39 -0.43
N PHE A 106 -8.97 6.17 0.40
CA PHE A 106 -8.52 7.50 0.80
C PHE A 106 -8.36 7.57 2.32
N LEU A 107 -7.22 8.08 2.76
CA LEU A 107 -6.92 8.36 4.17
C LEU A 107 -6.45 9.81 4.30
N GLN A 108 -6.97 10.51 5.28
CA GLN A 108 -6.48 11.82 5.69
C GLN A 108 -6.05 11.76 7.15
N ASP A 109 -4.77 12.00 7.42
CA ASP A 109 -4.24 12.20 8.76
C ASP A 109 -4.73 13.57 9.25
N ILE A 110 -5.56 13.57 10.29
CA ILE A 110 -6.21 14.77 10.80
C ILE A 110 -5.19 15.70 11.47
N LYS A 111 -4.21 15.12 12.16
CA LYS A 111 -3.21 15.89 12.92
C LYS A 111 -2.20 16.57 12.01
N ASN A 112 -1.70 15.86 11.02
CA ASN A 112 -0.62 16.32 10.16
C ASN A 112 -1.12 16.90 8.82
N ASN A 113 -2.42 16.80 8.55
CA ASN A 113 -3.07 17.21 7.30
C ASN A 113 -2.43 16.55 6.04
N ASN A 114 -1.80 15.38 6.22
CA ASN A 114 -1.32 14.57 5.12
C ASN A 114 -2.46 13.72 4.57
N SER A 115 -2.38 13.33 3.30
CA SER A 115 -3.32 12.34 2.76
C SER A 115 -2.64 11.30 1.89
N LEU A 116 -3.21 10.11 1.91
CA LEU A 116 -2.86 8.98 1.08
C LEU A 116 -4.09 8.56 0.27
N GLU A 117 -3.96 8.53 -1.04
CA GLU A 117 -4.95 7.99 -1.95
C GLU A 117 -4.34 6.82 -2.72
N VAL A 118 -5.01 5.67 -2.71
CA VAL A 118 -4.64 4.50 -3.50
C VAL A 118 -5.78 4.16 -4.43
N SER A 119 -5.53 4.16 -5.73
CA SER A 119 -6.51 3.86 -6.78
C SER A 119 -6.10 2.62 -7.55
N TYR A 120 -7.08 1.79 -7.89
CA TYR A 120 -6.91 0.51 -8.56
C TYR A 120 -7.66 0.52 -9.88
N ASN A 121 -6.99 0.11 -10.95
CA ASN A 121 -7.56 0.07 -12.29
C ASN A 121 -7.16 -1.21 -13.03
N ASN A 122 -7.90 -1.49 -14.10
CA ASN A 122 -7.57 -2.56 -15.05
C ASN A 122 -7.44 -3.91 -14.35
N TYR A 123 -8.50 -4.33 -13.63
CA TYR A 123 -8.53 -5.64 -13.00
C TYR A 123 -8.52 -6.75 -14.08
N GLU A 124 -7.55 -7.63 -13.99
CA GLU A 124 -7.38 -8.79 -14.86
C GLU A 124 -7.34 -10.10 -14.06
N ILE A 125 -7.56 -11.22 -14.75
CA ILE A 125 -7.49 -12.55 -14.13
C ILE A 125 -6.06 -13.06 -14.24
N PHE A 126 -5.46 -13.32 -13.07
CA PHE A 126 -4.15 -13.95 -12.93
C PHE A 126 -4.35 -15.30 -12.22
N GLY A 127 -4.22 -16.40 -12.96
CA GLY A 127 -4.60 -17.72 -12.46
C GLY A 127 -6.09 -17.78 -12.11
N SER A 128 -6.44 -17.98 -10.84
CA SER A 128 -7.82 -17.99 -10.35
C SER A 128 -8.24 -16.69 -9.65
N GLN A 129 -7.39 -15.68 -9.61
CA GLN A 129 -7.64 -14.44 -8.86
C GLN A 129 -7.79 -13.25 -9.80
N LYS A 130 -8.78 -12.39 -9.50
CA LYS A 130 -8.95 -11.09 -10.18
C LYS A 130 -8.18 -10.03 -9.39
N LEU A 131 -7.11 -9.49 -9.99
CA LEU A 131 -6.19 -8.55 -9.35
C LEU A 131 -6.01 -7.29 -10.19
N PRO A 132 -5.67 -6.14 -9.58
CA PRO A 132 -5.46 -4.90 -10.32
C PRO A 132 -4.15 -4.97 -11.11
N LYS A 133 -4.21 -4.63 -12.38
CA LYS A 133 -3.02 -4.45 -13.21
C LYS A 133 -2.32 -3.13 -12.90
N SER A 134 -3.08 -2.09 -12.55
CA SER A 134 -2.54 -0.77 -12.24
C SER A 134 -2.92 -0.33 -10.82
N VAL A 135 -1.92 0.07 -10.04
CA VAL A 135 -2.09 0.66 -8.71
C VAL A 135 -1.42 2.03 -8.71
N LYS A 136 -2.20 3.06 -8.46
CA LYS A 136 -1.73 4.44 -8.36
C LYS A 136 -1.83 4.91 -6.92
N ILE A 137 -0.71 5.39 -6.37
CA ILE A 137 -0.62 5.90 -5.01
C ILE A 137 -0.26 7.40 -5.10
N ILE A 138 -1.06 8.24 -4.46
CA ILE A 138 -0.82 9.67 -4.33
C ILE A 138 -0.65 10.00 -2.86
N ILE A 139 0.47 10.62 -2.52
CA ILE A 139 0.78 11.06 -1.16
C ILE A 139 0.84 12.58 -1.18
N LYS A 140 -0.04 13.23 -0.41
CA LYS A 140 -0.02 14.68 -0.22
C LYS A 140 0.47 14.97 1.20
N ALA A 141 1.60 15.67 1.28
CA ALA A 141 2.21 16.16 2.50
C ALA A 141 2.73 17.59 2.23
N GLN A 142 3.94 17.94 2.63
CA GLN A 142 4.57 19.20 2.23
C GLN A 142 4.71 19.34 0.70
N LYS A 143 4.89 18.22 0.03
CA LYS A 143 4.85 18.07 -1.43
C LYS A 143 3.90 16.94 -1.81
N THR A 144 3.52 16.88 -3.07
CA THR A 144 2.75 15.77 -3.62
C THR A 144 3.68 14.82 -4.34
N ASP A 145 3.70 13.57 -3.89
CA ASP A 145 4.42 12.47 -4.52
C ASP A 145 3.43 11.48 -5.15
N GLN A 146 3.84 10.84 -6.24
CA GLN A 146 3.04 9.84 -6.93
C GLN A 146 3.88 8.61 -7.22
N ILE A 147 3.29 7.43 -6.96
CA ILE A 147 3.85 6.13 -7.32
C ILE A 147 2.85 5.44 -8.24
N LEU A 148 3.31 4.96 -9.38
CA LEU A 148 2.53 4.14 -10.30
C LEU A 148 3.15 2.76 -10.38
N ILE A 149 2.33 1.73 -10.15
CA ILE A 149 2.74 0.32 -10.21
C ILE A 149 1.93 -0.34 -11.31
N GLU A 150 2.61 -0.88 -12.33
CA GLU A 150 2.01 -1.70 -13.36
C GLU A 150 2.42 -3.16 -13.14
N ASN A 151 1.44 -3.99 -12.80
CA ASN A 151 1.62 -5.40 -12.56
C ASN A 151 1.57 -6.15 -13.90
N THR A 152 2.65 -6.77 -14.29
CA THR A 152 2.74 -7.55 -15.54
C THR A 152 2.56 -9.05 -15.33
N LYS A 153 2.81 -9.53 -14.11
CA LYS A 153 2.72 -10.95 -13.77
C LYS A 153 2.53 -11.15 -12.26
N PHE A 154 1.68 -12.10 -11.91
CA PHE A 154 1.58 -12.65 -10.56
C PHE A 154 1.85 -14.15 -10.59
N GLU A 155 2.59 -14.64 -9.62
CA GLU A 155 2.81 -16.07 -9.38
C GLU A 155 2.41 -16.42 -7.95
N PHE A 156 1.60 -17.46 -7.80
CA PHE A 156 1.04 -17.90 -6.51
C PHE A 156 1.65 -19.21 -6.02
N LEU A 157 2.76 -19.60 -6.62
CA LEU A 157 3.47 -20.80 -6.21
C LEU A 157 4.30 -20.53 -4.95
N LYS A 158 4.32 -21.48 -4.03
CA LYS A 158 5.28 -21.45 -2.93
C LYS A 158 6.68 -21.64 -3.53
N MET A 159 7.45 -20.57 -3.52
CA MET A 159 8.81 -20.56 -4.07
C MET A 159 9.80 -20.21 -2.96
N GLU A 160 10.97 -20.85 -3.01
CA GLU A 160 12.12 -20.30 -2.33
C GLU A 160 12.52 -18.99 -3.05
N THR A 161 12.59 -17.91 -2.30
CA THR A 161 13.00 -16.61 -2.84
C THR A 161 14.39 -16.23 -2.31
N PRO A 162 15.46 -16.88 -2.79
CA PRO A 162 16.79 -16.52 -2.36
C PRO A 162 17.05 -15.05 -2.71
N PHE A 163 17.39 -14.27 -1.69
CA PHE A 163 17.65 -12.85 -1.83
C PHE A 163 18.98 -12.50 -1.16
N SER A 164 19.89 -11.97 -1.93
CA SER A 164 21.15 -11.43 -1.43
C SER A 164 21.38 -10.03 -2.00
N ILE A 165 21.84 -9.13 -1.17
CA ILE A 165 22.28 -7.79 -1.60
C ILE A 165 23.69 -7.95 -2.16
N PRO A 166 23.96 -7.44 -3.38
CA PRO A 166 25.31 -7.51 -3.95
C PRO A 166 26.33 -6.71 -3.12
N THR A 167 27.57 -7.21 -3.05
CA THR A 167 28.62 -6.67 -2.17
C THR A 167 29.06 -5.23 -2.48
N ASN A 168 28.85 -4.77 -3.72
CA ASN A 168 29.29 -3.45 -4.19
C ASN A 168 28.18 -2.40 -4.20
N TYR A 169 27.19 -2.52 -3.30
CA TYR A 169 26.06 -1.62 -3.22
C TYR A 169 26.13 -0.76 -1.96
N THR A 170 25.74 0.50 -2.08
CA THR A 170 25.70 1.45 -0.96
C THR A 170 24.32 1.44 -0.31
N LYS A 171 24.29 1.42 1.02
CA LYS A 171 23.02 1.50 1.75
C LYS A 171 22.36 2.85 1.52
N THR A 172 21.07 2.83 1.17
CA THR A 172 20.26 4.05 1.10
C THR A 172 20.05 4.60 2.50
N GLU A 173 20.41 5.86 2.74
CA GLU A 173 20.08 6.55 3.99
C GLU A 173 18.59 6.86 4.02
N ILE A 174 17.94 6.42 5.08
CA ILE A 174 16.54 6.72 5.36
C ILE A 174 16.53 8.09 6.07
N LYS A 175 16.11 9.11 5.35
CA LYS A 175 15.88 10.46 5.92
C LYS A 175 14.48 10.61 6.48
#